data_a4e0a9159efb57f0ec72e4df7c0e70eb
#
_entry.id   a4e0a9159efb57f0ec72e4df7c0e70eb
#
_cell.length_a   1.000
_cell.length_b   1.000
_cell.length_c   1.000
_cell.angle_alpha   90.00
_cell.angle_beta   90.00
_cell.angle_gamma   90.00
#
_symmetry.space_group_name_H-M   'P 1'
#
loop_
_entity.id
_entity.type
_entity.pdbx_description
1 polymer ?
#
loop_
_entity_poly.entity_id
_entity_poly.type
_entity_poly.pdbx_seq_one_letter_code
_entity_poly.pdbx_strand_id
1 'polypeptide(L)'
;MGIFKIKADKFEWIGGVADDPQDLCLHGHVTVQFGDTMLEDTGTVSATALYLLKTLTEDKLMAEYDIQMIPCCGHTLIANDNLTEVDISGCDTGTDWTTIHEGNAVRFILPSGQEEVVTLREYQYEVLDFAKSVKRFYDACTPKEIPENEFDRNGYTAFWKEWQRRYNDGLMLLSLETGREMELSHDGLHYFVSHKDGEWSLYCEESKEMQLFPGWYALYENARFGDKLLRDEIATVCFDAIL
;
A
#
# COMPACT_ATOMS: atom_id res chain seq x y z
N MET A 1 1.36 -17.65 -17.79
CA MET A 1 1.14 -16.78 -16.63
C MET A 1 1.68 -15.43 -17.04
N GLY A 2 0.92 -14.40 -16.85
CA GLY A 2 1.28 -13.05 -17.27
C GLY A 2 2.43 -12.47 -16.44
N ILE A 3 2.86 -11.27 -16.81
CA ILE A 3 3.90 -10.51 -16.11
C ILE A 3 3.31 -9.16 -15.70
N PHE A 4 3.44 -8.84 -14.43
CA PHE A 4 3.27 -7.48 -13.92
C PHE A 4 4.54 -7.08 -13.19
N LYS A 5 5.13 -5.97 -13.60
CA LYS A 5 6.29 -5.36 -12.92
C LYS A 5 6.10 -3.86 -12.86
N ILE A 6 6.45 -3.26 -11.74
CA ILE A 6 6.43 -1.82 -11.59
C ILE A 6 7.67 -1.33 -10.85
N LYS A 7 8.23 -0.24 -11.29
CA LYS A 7 9.35 0.43 -10.64
C LYS A 7 9.28 1.93 -10.86
N ALA A 8 9.88 2.67 -9.94
CA ALA A 8 10.13 4.10 -10.11
C ALA A 8 11.62 4.40 -9.97
N ASP A 9 12.07 5.37 -10.72
CA ASP A 9 13.41 5.95 -10.63
C ASP A 9 13.36 7.47 -10.81
N LYS A 10 14.52 8.13 -10.76
CA LYS A 10 14.64 9.58 -10.91
C LYS A 10 13.71 10.35 -9.97
N PHE A 11 13.65 9.88 -8.71
CA PHE A 11 12.86 10.56 -7.69
C PHE A 11 13.28 12.02 -7.55
N GLU A 12 12.31 12.92 -7.53
CA GLU A 12 12.51 14.35 -7.38
C GLU A 12 11.32 15.03 -6.70
N TRP A 13 11.54 16.22 -6.19
CA TRP A 13 10.50 17.09 -5.67
C TRP A 13 10.15 18.15 -6.71
N ILE A 14 9.09 18.92 -6.47
CA ILE A 14 8.62 19.93 -7.42
C ILE A 14 9.76 20.85 -7.88
N GLY A 15 9.82 21.16 -9.17
CA GLY A 15 10.91 21.92 -9.73
C GLY A 15 12.21 21.16 -9.97
N GLY A 16 12.21 19.81 -9.82
CA GLY A 16 13.37 18.95 -10.11
C GLY A 16 14.48 19.02 -9.06
N VAL A 17 14.15 19.43 -7.83
CA VAL A 17 15.12 19.49 -6.73
C VAL A 17 15.24 18.15 -6.02
N ALA A 18 16.42 17.85 -5.50
CA ALA A 18 16.71 16.56 -4.85
C ALA A 18 16.05 16.41 -3.47
N ASP A 19 15.80 17.51 -2.78
CA ASP A 19 15.13 17.53 -1.47
C ASP A 19 14.40 18.87 -1.28
N ASP A 20 13.14 18.80 -0.82
CA ASP A 20 12.31 19.95 -0.52
C ASP A 20 11.37 19.61 0.65
N PRO A 21 11.56 20.18 1.84
CA PRO A 21 10.70 19.90 2.98
C PRO A 21 9.28 20.45 2.86
N GLN A 22 9.02 21.38 1.95
CA GLN A 22 7.69 21.98 1.74
C GLN A 22 6.85 21.22 0.72
N ASP A 23 7.47 20.48 -0.20
CA ASP A 23 6.74 19.63 -1.14
C ASP A 23 6.36 18.29 -0.49
N LEU A 24 5.07 17.99 -0.47
CA LEU A 24 4.52 16.77 0.12
C LEU A 24 4.35 15.63 -0.89
N CYS A 25 4.49 15.94 -2.19
CA CYS A 25 4.19 15.02 -3.30
C CYS A 25 5.49 14.59 -3.99
N LEU A 26 5.96 13.37 -3.70
CA LEU A 26 7.12 12.82 -4.37
C LEU A 26 6.82 12.51 -5.84
N HIS A 27 7.63 13.03 -6.74
CA HIS A 27 7.60 12.78 -8.18
C HIS A 27 8.68 11.80 -8.60
N GLY A 28 8.54 11.24 -9.79
CA GLY A 28 9.53 10.35 -10.39
C GLY A 28 9.06 9.78 -11.71
N HIS A 29 9.98 9.07 -12.37
CA HIS A 29 9.67 8.31 -13.58
C HIS A 29 9.23 6.90 -13.20
N VAL A 30 8.06 6.49 -13.66
CA VAL A 30 7.44 5.18 -13.40
C VAL A 30 7.43 4.36 -14.68
N THR A 31 7.87 3.12 -14.59
CA THR A 31 7.76 2.11 -15.66
C THR A 31 6.90 0.96 -15.17
N VAL A 32 5.89 0.60 -15.94
CA VAL A 32 5.00 -0.54 -15.66
C VAL A 32 5.03 -1.51 -16.84
N GLN A 33 5.23 -2.79 -16.56
CA GLN A 33 5.22 -3.86 -17.55
C GLN A 33 4.01 -4.75 -17.33
N PHE A 34 3.26 -4.98 -18.42
CA PHE A 34 2.14 -5.90 -18.51
C PHE A 34 2.44 -6.89 -19.66
N GLY A 35 2.89 -8.11 -19.32
CA GLY A 35 3.37 -9.05 -20.33
C GLY A 35 4.51 -8.47 -21.15
N ASP A 36 4.31 -8.33 -22.46
CA ASP A 36 5.27 -7.71 -23.38
C ASP A 36 5.06 -6.18 -23.55
N THR A 37 4.01 -5.61 -22.97
CA THR A 37 3.70 -4.18 -23.08
C THR A 37 4.31 -3.40 -21.92
N MET A 38 4.98 -2.29 -22.26
CA MET A 38 5.50 -1.35 -21.29
C MET A 38 4.78 -0.01 -21.39
N LEU A 39 4.40 0.54 -20.25
CA LEU A 39 3.93 1.90 -20.09
C LEU A 39 4.96 2.67 -19.26
N GLU A 40 5.22 3.91 -19.64
CA GLU A 40 6.16 4.79 -18.94
C GLU A 40 5.53 6.18 -18.80
N ASP A 41 5.67 6.76 -17.63
CA ASP A 41 5.22 8.12 -17.38
C ASP A 41 6.05 8.78 -16.28
N THR A 42 6.01 10.12 -16.23
CA THR A 42 6.56 10.90 -15.12
C THR A 42 5.42 11.55 -14.36
N GLY A 43 5.30 11.25 -13.08
CA GLY A 43 4.18 11.72 -12.29
C GLY A 43 4.42 11.63 -10.80
N THR A 44 3.34 11.72 -10.03
CA THR A 44 3.38 11.69 -8.57
C THR A 44 3.48 10.25 -8.07
N VAL A 45 4.70 9.77 -7.82
CA VAL A 45 4.95 8.37 -7.40
C VAL A 45 4.40 8.06 -6.02
N SER A 46 4.29 9.05 -5.12
CA SER A 46 3.63 8.84 -3.83
C SER A 46 2.13 8.57 -3.98
N ALA A 47 1.44 9.26 -4.88
CA ALA A 47 0.05 8.97 -5.21
C ALA A 47 -0.10 7.61 -5.91
N THR A 48 0.74 7.33 -6.91
CA THR A 48 0.79 6.02 -7.60
C THR A 48 0.88 4.87 -6.60
N ALA A 49 1.79 4.97 -5.62
CA ALA A 49 1.95 3.90 -4.64
C ALA A 49 0.72 3.73 -3.74
N LEU A 50 0.05 4.82 -3.33
CA LEU A 50 -1.20 4.70 -2.57
C LEU A 50 -2.31 4.06 -3.40
N TYR A 51 -2.46 4.43 -4.68
CA TYR A 51 -3.45 3.79 -5.57
C TYR A 51 -3.18 2.30 -5.75
N LEU A 52 -1.92 1.92 -5.97
CA LEU A 52 -1.54 0.52 -6.03
C LEU A 52 -1.86 -0.22 -4.73
N LEU A 53 -1.60 0.37 -3.57
CA LEU A 53 -1.98 -0.20 -2.28
C LEU A 53 -3.49 -0.35 -2.11
N LYS A 54 -4.30 0.60 -2.59
CA LYS A 54 -5.77 0.47 -2.63
C LYS A 54 -6.19 -0.71 -3.50
N THR A 55 -5.57 -0.88 -4.65
CA THR A 55 -5.87 -1.99 -5.57
C THR A 55 -5.33 -3.36 -5.13
N LEU A 56 -4.75 -3.50 -3.95
CA LEU A 56 -4.53 -4.83 -3.36
C LEU A 56 -5.83 -5.53 -2.95
N THR A 57 -6.88 -4.76 -2.67
CA THR A 57 -8.18 -5.26 -2.19
C THR A 57 -9.40 -4.69 -2.93
N GLU A 58 -9.22 -3.69 -3.78
CA GLU A 58 -10.28 -2.97 -4.47
C GLU A 58 -10.08 -3.02 -5.98
N ASP A 59 -11.17 -3.17 -6.73
CA ASP A 59 -11.15 -2.99 -8.17
C ASP A 59 -11.01 -1.50 -8.50
N LYS A 60 -10.24 -1.21 -9.55
CA LYS A 60 -10.17 0.13 -10.14
C LYS A 60 -10.50 0.04 -11.62
N LEU A 61 -11.51 0.78 -12.03
CA LEU A 61 -11.88 0.92 -13.43
C LEU A 61 -11.34 2.25 -13.98
N MET A 62 -10.85 2.23 -15.21
CA MET A 62 -10.58 3.48 -15.92
C MET A 62 -11.88 4.25 -16.14
N ALA A 63 -11.90 5.52 -15.78
CA ALA A 63 -13.02 6.42 -16.02
C ALA A 63 -12.53 7.77 -16.55
N GLU A 64 -13.33 8.44 -17.37
CA GLU A 64 -12.94 9.65 -18.11
C GLU A 64 -12.52 10.83 -17.20
N TYR A 65 -13.03 10.87 -15.97
CA TYR A 65 -12.77 11.97 -15.02
C TYR A 65 -12.28 11.46 -13.67
N ASP A 66 -11.73 10.25 -13.64
CA ASP A 66 -11.15 9.68 -12.43
C ASP A 66 -9.64 9.91 -12.42
N ILE A 67 -9.04 9.76 -11.26
CA ILE A 67 -7.58 9.90 -11.15
C ILE A 67 -6.90 8.67 -11.75
N GLN A 68 -5.81 8.91 -12.46
CA GLN A 68 -5.04 7.86 -13.12
C GLN A 68 -4.18 7.10 -12.10
N MET A 69 -3.79 5.88 -12.44
CA MET A 69 -2.87 5.06 -11.63
C MET A 69 -1.48 5.71 -11.50
N ILE A 70 -1.02 6.41 -12.54
CA ILE A 70 0.17 7.27 -12.50
C ILE A 70 -0.31 8.69 -12.79
N PRO A 71 -0.74 9.46 -11.78
CA PRO A 71 -1.22 10.82 -12.00
C PRO A 71 -0.04 11.76 -12.28
N CYS A 72 -0.19 12.66 -13.25
CA CYS A 72 0.85 13.65 -13.55
C CYS A 72 1.05 14.63 -12.37
N CYS A 73 -0.01 14.91 -11.64
CA CYS A 73 0.01 15.66 -10.39
C CYS A 73 -1.01 15.10 -9.40
N GLY A 74 -0.76 15.26 -8.11
CA GLY A 74 -1.63 14.73 -7.06
C GLY A 74 -1.46 15.57 -5.80
N HIS A 75 -1.61 16.90 -5.95
CA HIS A 75 -1.24 17.85 -4.91
C HIS A 75 -2.35 18.11 -3.90
N THR A 76 -3.62 17.89 -4.28
CA THR A 76 -4.73 18.15 -3.39
C THR A 76 -5.16 16.86 -2.73
N LEU A 77 -4.90 16.75 -1.45
CA LEU A 77 -5.24 15.62 -0.60
C LEU A 77 -6.50 15.95 0.20
N ILE A 78 -7.61 15.28 -0.07
CA ILE A 78 -8.91 15.55 0.54
C ILE A 78 -9.18 14.43 1.56
N ALA A 79 -9.03 14.75 2.85
CA ALA A 79 -9.27 13.79 3.92
C ALA A 79 -10.77 13.54 4.13
N ASN A 80 -11.12 12.30 4.51
CA ASN A 80 -12.43 12.03 5.11
C ASN A 80 -12.51 12.60 6.54
N ASP A 81 -13.72 12.63 7.11
CA ASP A 81 -13.98 13.22 8.44
C ASP A 81 -13.15 12.59 9.57
N ASN A 82 -12.79 11.32 9.44
CA ASN A 82 -12.03 10.56 10.45
C ASN A 82 -10.52 10.64 10.24
N LEU A 83 -10.04 11.28 9.18
CA LEU A 83 -8.63 11.34 8.76
C LEU A 83 -7.99 9.96 8.60
N THR A 84 -8.74 9.00 8.07
CA THR A 84 -8.30 7.61 7.84
C THR A 84 -8.14 7.25 6.37
N GLU A 85 -8.73 8.05 5.49
CA GLU A 85 -8.71 7.87 4.04
C GLU A 85 -8.56 9.21 3.35
N VAL A 86 -8.00 9.19 2.15
CA VAL A 86 -7.78 10.38 1.35
C VAL A 86 -8.24 10.17 -0.09
N ASP A 87 -8.95 11.16 -0.61
CA ASP A 87 -9.12 11.32 -2.05
C ASP A 87 -8.03 12.25 -2.57
N ILE A 88 -7.39 11.86 -3.67
CA ILE A 88 -6.34 12.65 -4.29
C ILE A 88 -6.94 13.31 -5.53
N SER A 89 -6.90 14.63 -5.59
CA SER A 89 -7.36 15.39 -6.75
C SER A 89 -6.16 16.03 -7.46
N GLY A 90 -6.15 15.90 -8.77
CA GLY A 90 -5.11 16.43 -9.64
C GLY A 90 -5.66 16.81 -11.00
N CYS A 91 -4.78 16.96 -11.99
CA CYS A 91 -5.20 17.12 -13.37
C CYS A 91 -5.63 15.75 -13.95
N ASP A 92 -6.42 15.77 -15.03
CA ASP A 92 -6.94 14.60 -15.74
C ASP A 92 -5.94 13.99 -16.73
N THR A 93 -4.64 14.20 -16.50
CA THR A 93 -3.56 13.67 -17.32
C THR A 93 -2.70 12.70 -16.53
N GLY A 94 -2.13 11.74 -17.22
CA GLY A 94 -1.34 10.65 -16.63
C GLY A 94 -1.64 9.32 -17.30
N THR A 95 -1.00 8.27 -16.82
CA THR A 95 -1.18 6.91 -17.35
C THR A 95 -2.13 6.12 -16.46
N ASP A 96 -3.12 5.48 -17.08
CA ASP A 96 -4.14 4.71 -16.38
C ASP A 96 -4.34 3.30 -16.95
N TRP A 97 -4.89 2.42 -16.13
CA TRP A 97 -5.36 1.09 -16.49
C TRP A 97 -6.42 0.60 -15.51
N THR A 98 -7.24 -0.36 -15.97
CA THR A 98 -8.21 -1.05 -15.11
C THR A 98 -7.54 -2.22 -14.40
N THR A 99 -7.85 -2.41 -13.12
CA THR A 99 -7.42 -3.53 -12.28
C THR A 99 -8.65 -4.22 -11.70
N ILE A 100 -8.85 -5.52 -11.97
CA ILE A 100 -10.01 -6.31 -11.54
C ILE A 100 -9.55 -7.57 -10.84
N HIS A 101 -10.11 -7.88 -9.67
CA HIS A 101 -9.86 -9.11 -8.96
C HIS A 101 -10.74 -10.26 -9.46
N GLU A 102 -10.11 -11.39 -9.76
CA GLU A 102 -10.78 -12.61 -10.21
C GLU A 102 -10.33 -13.82 -9.36
N GLY A 103 -10.83 -13.89 -8.12
CA GLY A 103 -10.40 -14.90 -7.17
C GLY A 103 -8.92 -14.74 -6.80
N ASN A 104 -8.06 -15.71 -7.17
CA ASN A 104 -6.61 -15.66 -6.89
C ASN A 104 -5.81 -15.00 -8.03
N ALA A 105 -6.47 -14.29 -8.93
CA ALA A 105 -5.85 -13.59 -10.05
C ALA A 105 -6.25 -12.11 -10.08
N VAL A 106 -5.43 -11.31 -10.74
CA VAL A 106 -5.72 -9.90 -11.06
C VAL A 106 -5.64 -9.75 -12.56
N ARG A 107 -6.70 -9.22 -13.14
CA ARG A 107 -6.78 -8.88 -14.56
C ARG A 107 -6.63 -7.39 -14.77
N PHE A 108 -5.71 -7.02 -15.63
CA PHE A 108 -5.49 -5.66 -16.09
C PHE A 108 -6.10 -5.47 -17.47
N ILE A 109 -6.70 -4.30 -17.71
CA ILE A 109 -7.16 -3.86 -19.01
C ILE A 109 -6.48 -2.53 -19.32
N LEU A 110 -5.66 -2.51 -20.36
CA LEU A 110 -4.91 -1.33 -20.78
C LEU A 110 -5.76 -0.39 -21.64
N PRO A 111 -5.38 0.88 -21.81
CA PRO A 111 -6.08 1.81 -22.70
C PRO A 111 -6.21 1.33 -24.15
N SER A 112 -5.29 0.47 -24.60
CA SER A 112 -5.34 -0.18 -25.91
C SER A 112 -6.43 -1.25 -26.04
N GLY A 113 -7.05 -1.67 -24.93
CA GLY A 113 -7.93 -2.84 -24.83
C GLY A 113 -7.18 -4.17 -24.66
N GLN A 114 -5.85 -4.16 -24.59
CA GLN A 114 -5.07 -5.35 -24.27
C GLN A 114 -5.33 -5.76 -22.81
N GLU A 115 -5.43 -7.06 -22.59
CA GLU A 115 -5.61 -7.64 -21.26
C GLU A 115 -4.38 -8.45 -20.84
N GLU A 116 -4.07 -8.41 -19.55
CA GLU A 116 -3.04 -9.23 -18.94
C GLU A 116 -3.56 -9.79 -17.60
N VAL A 117 -3.21 -11.04 -17.29
CA VAL A 117 -3.66 -11.71 -16.04
C VAL A 117 -2.47 -12.26 -15.31
N VAL A 118 -2.34 -11.90 -14.04
CA VAL A 118 -1.30 -12.39 -13.13
C VAL A 118 -1.93 -13.01 -11.88
N THR A 119 -1.15 -13.74 -11.09
CA THR A 119 -1.65 -14.16 -9.78
C THR A 119 -1.75 -12.98 -8.82
N LEU A 120 -2.74 -13.01 -7.94
CA LEU A 120 -2.88 -12.02 -6.87
C LEU A 120 -1.58 -11.91 -6.05
N ARG A 121 -0.93 -13.03 -5.76
CA ARG A 121 0.34 -13.07 -5.03
C ARG A 121 1.47 -12.32 -5.73
N GLU A 122 1.64 -12.54 -7.04
CA GLU A 122 2.67 -11.81 -7.81
C GLU A 122 2.39 -10.32 -7.82
N TYR A 123 1.13 -9.94 -7.97
CA TYR A 123 0.70 -8.55 -7.89
C TYR A 123 1.01 -7.92 -6.53
N GLN A 124 0.65 -8.60 -5.45
CA GLN A 124 0.92 -8.13 -4.08
C GLN A 124 2.43 -7.90 -3.84
N TYR A 125 3.29 -8.82 -4.26
CA TYR A 125 4.73 -8.65 -4.12
C TYR A 125 5.25 -7.40 -4.84
N GLU A 126 4.85 -7.18 -6.08
CA GLU A 126 5.29 -6.02 -6.87
C GLU A 126 4.78 -4.70 -6.27
N VAL A 127 3.52 -4.66 -5.87
CA VAL A 127 2.92 -3.47 -5.26
C VAL A 127 3.59 -3.12 -3.93
N LEU A 128 3.77 -4.11 -3.05
CA LEU A 128 4.40 -3.87 -1.75
C LEU A 128 5.88 -3.47 -1.88
N ASP A 129 6.62 -4.07 -2.81
CA ASP A 129 8.02 -3.68 -3.06
C ASP A 129 8.12 -2.27 -3.65
N PHE A 130 7.24 -1.92 -4.59
CA PHE A 130 7.15 -0.56 -5.13
C PHE A 130 6.84 0.46 -4.02
N ALA A 131 5.78 0.24 -3.24
CA ALA A 131 5.40 1.13 -2.14
C ALA A 131 6.54 1.28 -1.11
N LYS A 132 7.20 0.17 -0.75
CA LYS A 132 8.37 0.18 0.13
C LYS A 132 9.52 1.02 -0.43
N SER A 133 9.79 0.92 -1.73
CA SER A 133 10.86 1.69 -2.37
C SER A 133 10.58 3.19 -2.34
N VAL A 134 9.35 3.59 -2.63
CA VAL A 134 8.88 4.98 -2.57
C VAL A 134 8.96 5.52 -1.15
N LYS A 135 8.42 4.78 -0.17
CA LYS A 135 8.46 5.17 1.25
C LYS A 135 9.87 5.33 1.76
N ARG A 136 10.76 4.40 1.43
CA ARG A 136 12.17 4.46 1.83
C ARG A 136 12.88 5.71 1.31
N PHE A 137 12.62 6.12 0.06
CA PHE A 137 13.17 7.36 -0.48
C PHE A 137 12.58 8.57 0.25
N TYR A 138 11.26 8.59 0.43
CA TYR A 138 10.56 9.68 1.11
C TYR A 138 11.11 9.90 2.53
N ASP A 139 11.31 8.83 3.30
CA ASP A 139 11.81 8.88 4.67
C ASP A 139 13.31 9.21 4.78
N ALA A 140 14.07 9.01 3.72
CA ALA A 140 15.49 9.36 3.67
C ALA A 140 15.73 10.85 3.39
N CYS A 141 14.71 11.59 2.93
CA CYS A 141 14.76 13.03 2.72
C CYS A 141 14.57 13.81 4.03
N THR A 142 14.77 15.12 3.96
CA THR A 142 14.47 16.01 5.10
C THR A 142 12.99 15.86 5.52
N PRO A 143 12.71 15.75 6.82
CA PRO A 143 11.33 15.66 7.31
C PRO A 143 10.46 16.79 6.78
N LYS A 144 9.26 16.46 6.34
CA LYS A 144 8.34 17.43 5.74
C LYS A 144 7.84 18.45 6.75
N GLU A 145 7.75 19.69 6.31
CA GLU A 145 7.10 20.77 7.05
C GLU A 145 5.59 20.54 7.00
N ILE A 146 4.98 20.29 8.17
CA ILE A 146 3.55 20.03 8.26
C ILE A 146 2.79 21.33 7.93
N PRO A 147 1.83 21.31 6.98
CA PRO A 147 1.08 22.50 6.59
C PRO A 147 0.36 23.18 7.77
N GLU A 148 0.42 24.50 7.81
CA GLU A 148 -0.27 25.28 8.84
C GLU A 148 -1.79 25.28 8.65
N ASN A 149 -2.26 25.35 7.40
CA ASN A 149 -3.68 25.30 7.12
C ASN A 149 -4.26 23.91 7.42
N GLU A 150 -5.47 23.89 7.94
CA GLU A 150 -6.11 22.67 8.43
C GLU A 150 -6.43 21.68 7.31
N PHE A 151 -6.85 22.15 6.16
CA PHE A 151 -7.21 21.31 5.03
C PHE A 151 -6.02 20.47 4.54
N ASP A 152 -4.88 21.11 4.22
CA ASP A 152 -3.69 20.42 3.73
C ASP A 152 -3.06 19.52 4.81
N ARG A 153 -3.07 19.98 6.07
CA ARG A 153 -2.61 19.17 7.20
C ARG A 153 -3.43 17.90 7.38
N ASN A 154 -4.75 18.01 7.30
CA ASN A 154 -5.65 16.87 7.41
C ASN A 154 -5.47 15.91 6.24
N GLY A 155 -5.37 16.42 5.02
CA GLY A 155 -5.08 15.63 3.82
C GLY A 155 -3.78 14.85 3.93
N TYR A 156 -2.70 15.52 4.32
CA TYR A 156 -1.40 14.88 4.54
C TYR A 156 -1.44 13.81 5.64
N THR A 157 -2.13 14.10 6.73
CA THR A 157 -2.30 13.14 7.83
C THR A 157 -3.08 11.91 7.40
N ALA A 158 -4.19 12.08 6.68
CA ALA A 158 -5.02 10.99 6.16
C ALA A 158 -4.25 10.15 5.15
N PHE A 159 -3.46 10.78 4.26
CA PHE A 159 -2.64 10.10 3.28
C PHE A 159 -1.70 9.07 3.93
N TRP A 160 -0.92 9.48 4.94
CA TRP A 160 0.03 8.57 5.57
C TRP A 160 -0.64 7.53 6.48
N LYS A 161 -1.79 7.85 7.08
CA LYS A 161 -2.57 6.86 7.84
C LYS A 161 -3.15 5.79 6.91
N GLU A 162 -3.73 6.19 5.78
CA GLU A 162 -4.24 5.24 4.80
C GLU A 162 -3.12 4.40 4.20
N TRP A 163 -2.00 5.03 3.80
CA TRP A 163 -0.83 4.32 3.32
C TRP A 163 -0.38 3.24 4.30
N GLN A 164 -0.16 3.61 5.56
CA GLN A 164 0.33 2.66 6.57
C GLN A 164 -0.65 1.51 6.79
N ARG A 165 -1.94 1.81 6.86
CA ARG A 165 -2.99 0.80 6.98
C ARG A 165 -2.98 -0.17 5.81
N ARG A 166 -3.01 0.35 4.57
CA ARG A 166 -3.05 -0.45 3.35
C ARG A 166 -1.78 -1.28 3.16
N TYR A 167 -0.63 -0.69 3.44
CA TYR A 167 0.66 -1.38 3.34
C TYR A 167 0.75 -2.52 4.36
N ASN A 168 0.44 -2.26 5.62
CA ASN A 168 0.49 -3.25 6.68
C ASN A 168 -0.51 -4.37 6.46
N ASP A 169 -1.73 -4.05 6.00
CA ASP A 169 -2.76 -5.02 5.69
C ASP A 169 -2.32 -5.97 4.56
N GLY A 170 -1.84 -5.40 3.45
CA GLY A 170 -1.28 -6.19 2.35
C GLY A 170 -0.09 -7.06 2.76
N LEU A 171 0.81 -6.54 3.60
CA LEU A 171 1.96 -7.28 4.11
C LEU A 171 1.54 -8.43 5.04
N MET A 172 0.57 -8.20 5.91
CA MET A 172 -0.01 -9.22 6.79
C MET A 172 -0.64 -10.34 5.97
N LEU A 173 -1.55 -10.01 5.05
CA LEU A 173 -2.25 -10.98 4.20
C LEU A 173 -1.26 -11.82 3.38
N LEU A 174 -0.30 -11.17 2.70
CA LEU A 174 0.70 -11.88 1.92
C LEU A 174 1.56 -12.81 2.79
N SER A 175 1.96 -12.38 3.99
CA SER A 175 2.76 -13.18 4.91
C SER A 175 1.99 -14.40 5.41
N LEU A 176 0.74 -14.21 5.82
CA LEU A 176 -0.14 -15.30 6.27
C LEU A 176 -0.43 -16.31 5.15
N GLU A 177 -0.78 -15.82 3.96
CA GLU A 177 -1.08 -16.68 2.81
C GLU A 177 0.13 -17.51 2.36
N THR A 178 1.34 -16.95 2.48
CA THR A 178 2.58 -17.63 2.13
C THR A 178 3.17 -18.48 3.26
N GLY A 179 2.51 -18.55 4.41
CA GLY A 179 2.96 -19.37 5.54
C GLY A 179 4.17 -18.79 6.25
N ARG A 180 4.33 -17.46 6.27
CA ARG A 180 5.42 -16.81 7.00
C ARG A 180 5.04 -16.54 8.44
N GLU A 181 5.97 -16.80 9.33
CA GLU A 181 5.88 -16.40 10.73
C GLU A 181 6.30 -14.93 10.86
N MET A 182 5.78 -14.23 11.88
CA MET A 182 6.03 -12.81 12.06
C MET A 182 6.27 -12.46 13.51
N GLU A 183 7.17 -11.52 13.73
CA GLU A 183 7.31 -10.81 15.00
C GLU A 183 6.68 -9.42 14.82
N LEU A 184 5.76 -9.08 15.71
CA LEU A 184 4.99 -7.84 15.65
C LEU A 184 5.11 -7.10 16.97
N SER A 185 5.07 -5.76 16.91
CA SER A 185 4.85 -4.95 18.10
C SER A 185 3.65 -4.02 17.92
N HIS A 186 2.88 -3.86 18.99
CA HIS A 186 1.71 -3.00 19.05
C HIS A 186 1.52 -2.49 20.49
N ASP A 187 1.34 -1.18 20.66
CA ASP A 187 1.17 -0.50 21.96
C ASP A 187 2.25 -0.88 23.00
N GLY A 188 3.49 -1.12 22.55
CA GLY A 188 4.62 -1.49 23.41
C GLY A 188 4.63 -2.95 23.86
N LEU A 189 3.74 -3.80 23.34
CA LEU A 189 3.71 -5.24 23.56
C LEU A 189 4.25 -5.96 22.34
N HIS A 190 4.87 -7.15 22.55
CA HIS A 190 5.44 -7.98 21.50
C HIS A 190 4.57 -9.22 21.26
N TYR A 191 4.35 -9.50 19.97
CA TYR A 191 3.52 -10.59 19.52
C TYR A 191 4.25 -11.46 18.51
N PHE A 192 4.00 -12.77 18.57
CA PHE A 192 4.50 -13.75 17.62
C PHE A 192 3.36 -14.40 16.89
N VAL A 193 3.36 -14.31 15.56
CA VAL A 193 2.50 -15.08 14.68
C VAL A 193 3.28 -16.30 14.21
N SER A 194 2.77 -17.48 14.50
CA SER A 194 3.40 -18.73 14.07
C SER A 194 2.36 -19.76 13.67
N HIS A 195 2.80 -20.84 13.00
CA HIS A 195 1.92 -21.92 12.62
C HIS A 195 2.59 -23.28 12.77
N LYS A 196 1.79 -24.31 13.09
CA LYS A 196 2.23 -25.69 13.14
C LYS A 196 1.08 -26.60 12.78
N ASP A 197 1.32 -27.57 11.92
CA ASP A 197 0.35 -28.62 11.52
C ASP A 197 -1.00 -28.06 11.03
N GLY A 198 -0.99 -26.85 10.41
CA GLY A 198 -2.18 -26.17 9.91
C GLY A 198 -2.90 -25.28 10.94
N GLU A 199 -2.52 -25.36 12.21
CA GLU A 199 -3.01 -24.45 13.25
C GLU A 199 -2.11 -23.20 13.30
N TRP A 200 -2.72 -22.02 13.36
CA TRP A 200 -2.06 -20.74 13.50
C TRP A 200 -2.23 -20.19 14.91
N SER A 201 -1.26 -19.43 15.38
CA SER A 201 -1.29 -18.82 16.70
C SER A 201 -0.85 -17.37 16.68
N LEU A 202 -1.42 -16.57 17.59
CA LEU A 202 -0.93 -15.27 18.00
C LEU A 202 -0.57 -15.37 19.50
N TYR A 203 0.70 -15.17 19.83
CA TYR A 203 1.21 -15.22 21.20
C TYR A 203 1.69 -13.83 21.62
N CYS A 204 1.25 -13.35 22.80
CA CYS A 204 1.74 -12.11 23.41
C CYS A 204 2.83 -12.46 24.44
N GLU A 205 4.01 -11.85 24.27
CA GLU A 205 5.15 -12.14 25.13
C GLU A 205 4.93 -11.66 26.57
N GLU A 206 4.36 -10.49 26.77
CA GLU A 206 4.20 -9.88 28.09
C GLU A 206 3.06 -10.55 28.90
N SER A 207 1.90 -10.76 28.31
CA SER A 207 0.75 -11.38 29.00
C SER A 207 0.84 -12.91 29.06
N LYS A 208 1.70 -13.52 28.24
CA LYS A 208 1.78 -14.98 28.04
C LYS A 208 0.49 -15.60 27.48
N GLU A 209 -0.39 -14.79 26.92
CA GLU A 209 -1.62 -15.23 26.30
C GLU A 209 -1.35 -15.77 24.90
N MET A 210 -2.05 -16.86 24.55
CA MET A 210 -1.99 -17.48 23.24
C MET A 210 -3.41 -17.64 22.69
N GLN A 211 -3.61 -17.19 21.46
CA GLN A 211 -4.82 -17.40 20.69
C GLN A 211 -4.50 -18.41 19.59
N LEU A 212 -5.41 -19.39 19.37
CA LEU A 212 -5.25 -20.46 18.38
C LEU A 212 -6.33 -20.36 17.31
N PHE A 213 -5.96 -20.61 16.06
CA PHE A 213 -6.83 -20.46 14.90
C PHE A 213 -6.70 -21.64 13.93
N PRO A 214 -7.80 -22.16 13.36
CA PRO A 214 -7.78 -23.32 12.46
C PRO A 214 -7.18 -23.03 11.07
N GLY A 215 -6.62 -21.84 10.84
CA GLY A 215 -6.00 -21.42 9.59
C GLY A 215 -5.66 -19.95 9.60
N TRP A 216 -4.85 -19.52 8.63
CA TRP A 216 -4.38 -18.15 8.54
C TRP A 216 -5.51 -17.12 8.38
N TYR A 217 -6.54 -17.45 7.60
CA TYR A 217 -7.69 -16.58 7.41
C TYR A 217 -8.50 -16.37 8.70
N ALA A 218 -8.65 -17.43 9.50
CA ALA A 218 -9.30 -17.32 10.80
C ALA A 218 -8.47 -16.47 11.78
N LEU A 219 -7.14 -16.53 11.72
CA LEU A 219 -6.28 -15.64 12.47
C LEU A 219 -6.49 -14.19 12.03
N TYR A 220 -6.40 -13.90 10.74
CA TYR A 220 -6.57 -12.55 10.20
C TYR A 220 -7.91 -11.91 10.64
N GLU A 221 -9.00 -12.69 10.58
CA GLU A 221 -10.35 -12.21 10.91
C GLU A 221 -10.61 -12.05 12.41
N ASN A 222 -9.97 -12.87 13.27
CA ASN A 222 -10.39 -12.98 14.67
C ASN A 222 -9.30 -12.72 15.71
N ALA A 223 -8.02 -12.63 15.30
CA ALA A 223 -6.94 -12.36 16.25
C ALA A 223 -7.11 -10.98 16.90
N ARG A 224 -6.69 -10.88 18.17
CA ARG A 224 -6.89 -9.69 18.97
C ARG A 224 -5.61 -9.25 19.68
N PHE A 225 -5.44 -7.94 19.75
CA PHE A 225 -4.55 -7.25 20.67
C PHE A 225 -5.40 -6.78 21.86
N GLY A 226 -5.40 -7.53 22.96
CA GLY A 226 -6.34 -7.33 24.06
C GLY A 226 -7.80 -7.51 23.61
N ASP A 227 -8.62 -6.48 23.70
CA ASP A 227 -10.05 -6.47 23.31
C ASP A 227 -10.30 -6.02 21.87
N LYS A 228 -9.30 -5.49 21.16
CA LYS A 228 -9.41 -4.97 19.79
C LYS A 228 -9.01 -6.02 18.75
N LEU A 229 -9.67 -6.04 17.61
CA LEU A 229 -9.27 -6.90 16.50
C LEU A 229 -7.93 -6.45 15.90
N LEU A 230 -7.04 -7.39 15.60
CA LEU A 230 -5.74 -7.12 14.99
C LEU A 230 -5.91 -6.33 13.69
N ARG A 231 -6.84 -6.73 12.82
CA ARG A 231 -7.10 -6.07 11.53
C ARG A 231 -7.57 -4.60 11.68
N ASP A 232 -8.27 -4.28 12.77
CA ASP A 232 -8.73 -2.90 13.03
C ASP A 232 -7.59 -2.01 13.52
N GLU A 233 -6.58 -2.61 14.16
CA GLU A 233 -5.37 -1.93 14.65
C GLU A 233 -4.18 -2.02 13.68
N ILE A 234 -4.35 -2.63 12.51
CA ILE A 234 -3.26 -2.96 11.56
C ILE A 234 -2.39 -1.75 11.17
N ALA A 235 -2.99 -0.55 11.15
CA ALA A 235 -2.27 0.69 10.83
C ALA A 235 -1.16 1.02 11.83
N THR A 236 -1.28 0.56 13.07
CA THR A 236 -0.34 0.86 14.18
C THR A 236 0.59 -0.31 14.51
N VAL A 237 0.44 -1.41 13.81
CA VAL A 237 1.31 -2.59 13.96
C VAL A 237 2.67 -2.32 13.33
N CYS A 238 3.74 -2.60 14.07
CA CYS A 238 5.09 -2.68 13.52
C CYS A 238 5.42 -4.15 13.21
N PHE A 239 5.94 -4.40 12.02
CA PHE A 239 6.48 -5.71 11.63
C PHE A 239 7.97 -5.71 11.96
N ASP A 240 8.35 -6.30 13.10
CA ASP A 240 9.73 -6.33 13.57
C ASP A 240 10.56 -7.35 12.78
N ALA A 241 9.94 -8.50 12.45
CA ALA A 241 10.51 -9.48 11.53
C ALA A 241 9.42 -10.25 10.77
N ILE A 242 9.77 -10.73 9.56
CA ILE A 242 9.00 -11.69 8.76
C ILE A 242 9.96 -12.83 8.40
N LEU A 243 9.67 -14.03 8.89
CA LEU A 243 10.53 -15.21 8.87
C LEU A 243 10.20 -16.20 7.75
#